data_4983d5b6479b0840cbc98833c74fa75e
#
_entry.id   4983d5b6479b0840cbc98833c74fa75e
#
_cell.length_a   1.000
_cell.length_b   1.000
_cell.length_c   1.000
_cell.angle_alpha   90.00
_cell.angle_beta   90.00
_cell.angle_gamma   90.00
#
_symmetry.space_group_name_H-M   'P 1'
#
loop_
_entity.id
_entity.type
_entity.pdbx_description
1 polymer ?
#
loop_
_entity_poly.entity_id
_entity_poly.type
_entity_poly.pdbx_seq_one_letter_code
_entity_poly.pdbx_strand_id
1 'polypeptide(L)'
;IEPLDRPYCRNLLLDVMGMQAPAENVCAEEHIPETATQLLKRLCDAAVEKELIEDLTSSRDLFSARLMGCVTPAPAQVRARFQELVAAGKPEEATQEFYEMCRACDYIKVDAIAQNIRYFADSPCGELEITINLSKPEKDPREIAKLKNAPNVGYPKCMLCVENPGYAGRSNFPARQNHRIVPLTLAGDPWFIQYSPYL
;
A
#
# COMPACT_ATOMS: atom_id res chain seq x y z
N ILE A 1 9.45 11.71 6.34
CA ILE A 1 9.05 11.64 7.78
C ILE A 1 9.69 12.84 8.48
N GLU A 2 8.87 13.61 9.18
CA GLU A 2 9.32 14.73 9.99
C GLU A 2 10.31 14.25 11.07
N PRO A 3 11.32 15.05 11.43
CA PRO A 3 12.34 14.65 12.40
C PRO A 3 11.77 14.16 13.76
N LEU A 4 10.69 14.79 14.21
CA LEU A 4 10.01 14.42 15.45
C LEU A 4 9.35 13.04 15.40
N ASP A 5 8.86 12.64 14.21
CA ASP A 5 8.17 11.36 14.00
C ASP A 5 9.13 10.18 13.80
N ARG A 6 10.41 10.44 13.52
CA ARG A 6 11.40 9.39 13.24
C ARG A 6 11.54 8.37 14.38
N PRO A 7 11.69 8.77 15.67
CA PRO A 7 11.75 7.82 16.79
C PRO A 7 10.46 7.01 16.91
N TYR A 8 9.30 7.63 16.71
CA TYR A 8 8.00 6.97 16.75
C TYR A 8 7.89 5.90 15.66
N CYS A 9 8.14 6.26 14.40
CA CYS A 9 8.11 5.32 13.28
C CYS A 9 9.12 4.18 13.46
N ARG A 10 10.33 4.48 13.94
CA ARG A 10 11.35 3.46 14.25
C ARG A 10 10.85 2.44 15.27
N ASN A 11 10.24 2.91 16.35
CA ASN A 11 9.74 2.01 17.39
C ASN A 11 8.58 1.14 16.89
N LEU A 12 7.70 1.67 16.04
CA LEU A 12 6.67 0.88 15.37
C LEU A 12 7.27 -0.20 14.44
N LEU A 13 8.31 0.16 13.67
CA LEU A 13 9.00 -0.80 12.80
C LEU A 13 9.68 -1.91 13.61
N LEU A 14 10.32 -1.59 14.75
CA LEU A 14 10.90 -2.57 15.65
C LEU A 14 9.84 -3.56 16.15
N ASP A 15 8.68 -3.06 16.56
CA ASP A 15 7.55 -3.89 17.00
C ASP A 15 7.07 -4.83 15.88
N VAL A 16 6.87 -4.28 14.68
CA VAL A 16 6.44 -5.08 13.51
C VAL A 16 7.45 -6.17 13.16
N MET A 17 8.74 -5.89 13.30
CA MET A 17 9.84 -6.83 13.02
C MET A 17 10.15 -7.78 14.18
N GLY A 18 9.41 -7.70 15.30
CA GLY A 18 9.65 -8.50 16.48
C GLY A 18 11.01 -8.22 17.15
N MET A 19 11.50 -6.99 17.02
CA MET A 19 12.80 -6.55 17.56
C MET A 19 12.60 -5.72 18.83
N GLN A 20 13.38 -6.03 19.87
CA GLN A 20 13.29 -5.31 21.15
C GLN A 20 14.11 -4.01 21.19
N ALA A 21 15.15 -3.94 20.34
CA ALA A 21 16.03 -2.79 20.27
C ALA A 21 16.62 -2.62 18.86
N PRO A 22 17.03 -1.40 18.48
CA PRO A 22 17.81 -1.19 17.27
C PRO A 22 19.14 -1.94 17.37
N ALA A 23 19.69 -2.36 16.23
CA ALA A 23 21.05 -2.90 16.20
C ALA A 23 22.06 -1.84 16.66
N GLU A 24 23.03 -2.25 17.48
CA GLU A 24 24.02 -1.33 18.10
C GLU A 24 24.91 -0.62 17.07
N ASN A 25 25.07 -1.19 15.87
CA ASN A 25 25.97 -0.70 14.80
C ASN A 25 25.20 -0.28 13.55
N VAL A 26 24.13 0.47 13.68
CA VAL A 26 23.48 1.06 12.51
C VAL A 26 24.31 2.27 12.08
N CYS A 27 25.09 2.11 10.99
CA CYS A 27 25.66 3.25 10.27
C CYS A 27 24.49 4.10 9.77
N ALA A 28 24.28 5.25 10.38
CA ALA A 28 23.16 6.14 10.08
C ALA A 28 23.24 6.78 8.67
N GLU A 29 24.30 6.50 7.91
CA GLU A 29 24.64 7.18 6.66
C GLU A 29 24.84 6.23 5.45
N GLU A 30 24.68 4.92 5.57
CA GLU A 30 24.66 4.09 4.39
C GLU A 30 23.41 4.36 3.56
N HIS A 31 23.62 5.09 2.47
CA HIS A 31 22.62 5.19 1.42
C HIS A 31 22.41 3.79 0.84
N ILE A 32 21.28 3.18 1.17
CA ILE A 32 20.89 1.89 0.58
C ILE A 32 20.37 2.21 -0.82
N PRO A 33 21.09 1.85 -1.90
CA PRO A 33 20.69 2.17 -3.26
C PRO A 33 19.59 1.21 -3.76
N GLU A 34 18.62 0.88 -2.90
CA GLU A 34 17.54 -0.03 -3.19
C GLU A 34 16.22 0.72 -3.33
N THR A 35 15.36 0.23 -4.22
CA THR A 35 13.97 0.70 -4.29
C THR A 35 13.20 0.26 -3.03
N ALA A 36 12.10 0.96 -2.72
CA ALA A 36 11.22 0.57 -1.61
C ALA A 36 10.75 -0.89 -1.75
N THR A 37 10.45 -1.33 -2.97
CA THR A 37 10.04 -2.71 -3.27
C THR A 37 11.14 -3.72 -2.96
N GLN A 38 12.40 -3.43 -3.35
CA GLN A 38 13.54 -4.31 -3.05
C GLN A 38 13.78 -4.43 -1.56
N LEU A 39 13.74 -3.30 -0.84
CA LEU A 39 13.89 -3.28 0.61
C LEU A 39 12.75 -4.07 1.29
N LEU A 40 11.51 -3.87 0.89
CA LEU A 40 10.36 -4.60 1.42
C LEU A 40 10.46 -6.10 1.18
N LYS A 41 10.94 -6.51 0.00
CA LYS A 41 11.18 -7.93 -0.29
C LYS A 41 12.17 -8.53 0.71
N ARG A 42 13.32 -7.87 0.94
CA ARG A 42 14.33 -8.33 1.91
C ARG A 42 13.78 -8.39 3.34
N LEU A 43 12.98 -7.39 3.74
CA LEU A 43 12.36 -7.39 5.07
C LEU A 43 11.33 -8.53 5.22
N CYS A 44 10.57 -8.83 4.17
CA CYS A 44 9.67 -9.98 4.14
C CYS A 44 10.44 -11.31 4.19
N ASP A 45 11.56 -11.44 3.46
CA ASP A 45 12.40 -12.63 3.51
C ASP A 45 12.95 -12.85 4.92
N ALA A 46 13.46 -11.81 5.56
CA ALA A 46 13.92 -11.86 6.95
C ALA A 46 12.78 -12.20 7.95
N ALA A 47 11.55 -11.73 7.69
CA ALA A 47 10.39 -12.05 8.51
C ALA A 47 9.96 -13.53 8.36
N VAL A 48 10.07 -14.10 7.16
CA VAL A 48 9.85 -15.54 6.92
C VAL A 48 10.94 -16.37 7.61
N GLU A 49 12.21 -16.00 7.48
CA GLU A 49 13.33 -16.69 8.15
C GLU A 49 13.19 -16.69 9.68
N LYS A 50 12.62 -15.64 10.24
CA LYS A 50 12.32 -15.52 11.69
C LYS A 50 10.98 -16.13 12.09
N GLU A 51 10.26 -16.78 11.19
CA GLU A 51 8.95 -17.36 11.43
C GLU A 51 7.89 -16.35 11.92
N LEU A 52 8.06 -15.05 11.62
CA LEU A 52 7.08 -14.00 11.94
C LEU A 52 5.88 -14.04 11.00
N ILE A 53 6.08 -14.50 9.78
CA ILE A 53 5.04 -14.67 8.76
C ILE A 53 5.23 -15.98 8.01
N GLU A 54 4.14 -16.53 7.47
CA GLU A 54 4.21 -17.65 6.52
C GLU A 54 4.74 -17.17 5.16
N ASP A 55 5.46 -18.05 4.45
CA ASP A 55 5.89 -17.77 3.07
C ASP A 55 4.74 -17.94 2.07
N LEU A 56 3.80 -17.03 2.12
CA LEU A 56 2.65 -16.89 1.23
C LEU A 56 2.59 -15.48 0.70
N THR A 57 2.16 -15.32 -0.55
CA THR A 57 2.03 -13.99 -1.18
C THR A 57 1.17 -13.05 -0.35
N SER A 58 0.03 -13.52 0.16
CA SER A 58 -0.85 -12.71 0.98
C SER A 58 -0.23 -12.31 2.32
N SER A 59 0.51 -13.20 2.97
CA SER A 59 1.21 -12.90 4.23
C SER A 59 2.29 -11.84 4.01
N ARG A 60 3.04 -11.94 2.93
CA ARG A 60 4.03 -10.94 2.51
C ARG A 60 3.38 -9.59 2.21
N ASP A 61 2.25 -9.56 1.48
CA ASP A 61 1.52 -8.33 1.17
C ASP A 61 0.97 -7.66 2.43
N LEU A 62 0.37 -8.44 3.35
CA LEU A 62 -0.11 -7.92 4.63
C LEU A 62 1.04 -7.34 5.46
N PHE A 63 2.18 -8.01 5.50
CA PHE A 63 3.35 -7.58 6.25
C PHE A 63 4.00 -6.33 5.66
N SER A 64 4.17 -6.26 4.34
CA SER A 64 4.66 -5.07 3.62
C SER A 64 3.79 -3.86 3.90
N ALA A 65 2.46 -4.00 3.82
CA ALA A 65 1.54 -2.92 4.10
C ALA A 65 1.61 -2.46 5.57
N ARG A 66 1.85 -3.38 6.50
CA ARG A 66 2.06 -3.07 7.92
C ARG A 66 3.35 -2.27 8.16
N LEU A 67 4.46 -2.70 7.53
CA LEU A 67 5.74 -1.95 7.58
C LEU A 67 5.58 -0.54 7.02
N MET A 68 5.01 -0.42 5.82
CA MET A 68 4.80 0.87 5.18
C MET A 68 3.80 1.73 5.94
N GLY A 69 2.80 1.14 6.59
CA GLY A 69 1.87 1.84 7.46
C GLY A 69 2.54 2.60 8.61
N CYS A 70 3.68 2.10 9.10
CA CYS A 70 4.47 2.77 10.14
C CYS A 70 5.12 4.08 9.67
N VAL A 71 5.36 4.22 8.37
CA VAL A 71 6.09 5.36 7.80
C VAL A 71 5.24 6.22 6.85
N THR A 72 4.03 5.79 6.54
CA THR A 72 3.09 6.56 5.71
C THR A 72 2.44 7.67 6.53
N PRO A 73 2.41 8.93 6.06
CA PRO A 73 1.79 10.03 6.78
C PRO A 73 0.35 9.73 7.23
N ALA A 74 -0.05 10.27 8.38
CA ALA A 74 -1.41 10.08 8.89
C ALA A 74 -2.47 10.63 7.91
N PRO A 75 -3.68 10.04 7.86
CA PRO A 75 -4.74 10.51 6.94
C PRO A 75 -5.04 12.01 7.05
N ALA A 76 -4.99 12.56 8.27
CA ALA A 76 -5.23 13.98 8.49
C ALA A 76 -4.12 14.87 7.89
N GLN A 77 -2.86 14.43 7.94
CA GLN A 77 -1.73 15.16 7.34
C GLN A 77 -1.84 15.15 5.81
N VAL A 78 -2.13 13.99 5.21
CA VAL A 78 -2.33 13.86 3.75
C VAL A 78 -3.46 14.77 3.28
N ARG A 79 -4.60 14.75 3.98
CA ARG A 79 -5.73 15.63 3.66
C ARG A 79 -5.37 17.10 3.79
N ALA A 80 -4.72 17.49 4.87
CA ALA A 80 -4.34 18.89 5.10
C ALA A 80 -3.40 19.40 4.00
N ARG A 81 -2.39 18.62 3.62
CA ARG A 81 -1.47 18.97 2.54
C ARG A 81 -2.19 19.09 1.20
N PHE A 82 -3.06 18.16 0.87
CA PHE A 82 -3.87 18.20 -0.35
C PHE A 82 -4.73 19.47 -0.41
N GLN A 83 -5.42 19.78 0.68
CA GLN A 83 -6.30 20.96 0.78
C GLN A 83 -5.50 22.27 0.71
N GLU A 84 -4.30 22.34 1.31
CA GLU A 84 -3.40 23.49 1.23
C GLU A 84 -3.05 23.80 -0.24
N LEU A 85 -2.65 22.80 -1.02
CA LEU A 85 -2.31 22.97 -2.42
C LEU A 85 -3.51 23.38 -3.27
N VAL A 86 -4.67 22.77 -3.04
CA VAL A 86 -5.91 23.16 -3.73
C VAL A 86 -6.28 24.61 -3.41
N ALA A 87 -6.19 25.03 -2.14
CA ALA A 87 -6.46 26.41 -1.72
C ALA A 87 -5.46 27.42 -2.31
N ALA A 88 -4.24 26.97 -2.56
CA ALA A 88 -3.20 27.76 -3.26
C ALA A 88 -3.40 27.84 -4.79
N GLY A 89 -4.49 27.24 -5.33
CA GLY A 89 -4.76 27.20 -6.77
C GLY A 89 -3.92 26.19 -7.55
N LYS A 90 -3.41 25.14 -6.86
CA LYS A 90 -2.52 24.11 -7.42
C LYS A 90 -3.13 22.69 -7.33
N PRO A 91 -4.32 22.44 -7.91
CA PRO A 91 -4.97 21.14 -7.78
C PRO A 91 -4.22 20.01 -8.50
N GLU A 92 -3.50 20.31 -9.58
CA GLU A 92 -2.68 19.33 -10.29
C GLU A 92 -1.48 18.89 -9.44
N GLU A 93 -0.83 19.84 -8.75
CA GLU A 93 0.26 19.55 -7.83
C GLU A 93 -0.25 18.71 -6.63
N ALA A 94 -1.45 19.02 -6.13
CA ALA A 94 -2.08 18.24 -5.05
C ALA A 94 -2.32 16.77 -5.44
N THR A 95 -2.84 16.52 -6.64
CA THR A 95 -3.08 15.16 -7.14
C THR A 95 -1.76 14.44 -7.42
N GLN A 96 -0.76 15.14 -7.96
CA GLN A 96 0.56 14.57 -8.22
C GLN A 96 1.28 14.19 -6.93
N GLU A 97 1.32 15.08 -5.91
CA GLU A 97 1.93 14.75 -4.62
C GLU A 97 1.23 13.57 -3.94
N PHE A 98 -0.09 13.51 -4.01
CA PHE A 98 -0.85 12.38 -3.47
C PHE A 98 -0.53 11.07 -4.20
N TYR A 99 -0.41 11.12 -5.53
CA TYR A 99 -0.01 9.96 -6.34
C TYR A 99 1.40 9.47 -5.98
N GLU A 100 2.38 10.40 -5.91
CA GLU A 100 3.76 10.07 -5.56
C GLU A 100 3.87 9.49 -4.14
N MET A 101 3.10 10.00 -3.20
CA MET A 101 3.03 9.43 -1.85
C MET A 101 2.49 8.00 -1.88
N CYS A 102 1.45 7.72 -2.67
CA CYS A 102 0.90 6.36 -2.83
C CYS A 102 1.88 5.40 -3.50
N ARG A 103 2.75 5.90 -4.39
CA ARG A 103 3.88 5.13 -4.96
C ARG A 103 4.96 4.88 -3.93
N ALA A 104 5.39 5.92 -3.23
CA ALA A 104 6.48 5.88 -2.26
C ALA A 104 6.17 4.95 -1.07
N CYS A 105 4.90 4.84 -0.66
CA CYS A 105 4.47 3.94 0.40
C CYS A 105 4.11 2.52 -0.09
N ASP A 106 4.49 2.15 -1.31
CA ASP A 106 4.22 0.85 -1.93
C ASP A 106 2.73 0.46 -1.94
N TYR A 107 1.82 1.45 -1.86
CA TYR A 107 0.40 1.18 -2.04
C TYR A 107 0.08 0.92 -3.51
N ILE A 108 0.59 1.76 -4.42
CA ILE A 108 0.59 1.49 -5.86
C ILE A 108 1.77 0.56 -6.16
N LYS A 109 1.48 -0.64 -6.63
CA LYS A 109 2.46 -1.70 -6.90
C LYS A 109 3.16 -1.46 -8.25
N VAL A 110 4.00 -0.42 -8.32
CA VAL A 110 4.60 0.07 -9.57
C VAL A 110 5.34 -1.04 -10.33
N ASP A 111 6.20 -1.80 -9.63
CA ASP A 111 6.99 -2.85 -10.27
C ASP A 111 6.11 -4.01 -10.78
N ALA A 112 5.03 -4.33 -10.07
CA ALA A 112 4.07 -5.32 -10.52
C ALA A 112 3.24 -4.80 -11.71
N ILE A 113 2.82 -3.54 -11.68
CA ILE A 113 2.08 -2.89 -12.78
C ILE A 113 2.93 -2.85 -14.06
N ALA A 114 4.23 -2.63 -13.94
CA ALA A 114 5.15 -2.63 -15.08
C ALA A 114 5.21 -3.98 -15.82
N GLN A 115 4.75 -5.06 -15.20
CA GLN A 115 4.65 -6.39 -15.82
C GLN A 115 3.34 -6.59 -16.58
N ASN A 116 2.35 -5.70 -16.43
CA ASN A 116 1.09 -5.78 -17.17
C ASN A 116 1.35 -5.67 -18.68
N ILE A 117 0.68 -6.54 -19.44
CA ILE A 117 0.80 -6.54 -20.88
C ILE A 117 -0.35 -5.70 -21.44
N ARG A 118 -0.02 -4.69 -22.28
CA ARG A 118 -1.01 -3.86 -22.97
C ARG A 118 -0.80 -4.01 -24.46
N TYR A 119 -1.89 -4.17 -25.18
CA TYR A 119 -1.89 -4.15 -26.66
C TYR A 119 -3.22 -3.64 -27.17
N PHE A 120 -3.21 -3.20 -28.44
CA PHE A 120 -4.39 -2.73 -29.11
C PHE A 120 -4.86 -3.78 -30.13
N ALA A 121 -6.15 -3.91 -30.31
CA ALA A 121 -6.77 -4.80 -31.27
C ALA A 121 -7.90 -4.10 -32.00
N ASP A 122 -7.93 -4.23 -33.33
CA ASP A 122 -9.02 -3.72 -34.14
C ASP A 122 -10.32 -4.51 -33.91
N SER A 123 -11.43 -3.79 -33.82
CA SER A 123 -12.75 -4.39 -33.73
C SER A 123 -13.74 -3.65 -34.63
N PRO A 124 -14.93 -4.22 -34.93
CA PRO A 124 -15.98 -3.53 -35.67
C PRO A 124 -16.48 -2.24 -34.99
N CYS A 125 -16.22 -2.08 -33.72
CA CYS A 125 -16.60 -0.90 -32.91
C CYS A 125 -15.46 0.12 -32.73
N GLY A 126 -14.30 -0.09 -33.39
CA GLY A 126 -13.10 0.71 -33.25
C GLY A 126 -11.96 -0.06 -32.57
N GLU A 127 -10.85 0.64 -32.31
CA GLU A 127 -9.68 0.08 -31.63
C GLU A 127 -10.00 -0.18 -30.15
N LEU A 128 -9.66 -1.36 -29.65
CA LEU A 128 -9.80 -1.77 -28.26
C LEU A 128 -8.43 -1.82 -27.60
N GLU A 129 -8.27 -1.16 -26.45
CA GLU A 129 -7.13 -1.37 -25.57
C GLU A 129 -7.40 -2.60 -24.69
N ILE A 130 -6.50 -3.58 -24.76
CA ILE A 130 -6.57 -4.82 -23.97
C ILE A 130 -5.42 -4.84 -22.99
N THR A 131 -5.72 -5.05 -21.71
CA THR A 131 -4.73 -5.21 -20.65
C THR A 131 -4.83 -6.59 -20.05
N ILE A 132 -3.71 -7.34 -20.04
CA ILE A 132 -3.54 -8.54 -19.22
C ILE A 132 -2.91 -8.08 -17.90
N ASN A 133 -3.71 -8.08 -16.84
CA ASN A 133 -3.28 -7.62 -15.53
C ASN A 133 -2.52 -8.73 -14.79
N LEU A 134 -1.19 -8.68 -14.85
CA LEU A 134 -0.28 -9.59 -14.14
C LEU A 134 0.10 -9.08 -12.75
N SER A 135 -0.23 -7.82 -12.44
CA SER A 135 0.10 -7.21 -11.15
C SER A 135 -0.78 -7.69 -10.01
N LYS A 136 -1.99 -8.18 -10.32
CA LYS A 136 -2.92 -8.68 -9.31
C LYS A 136 -2.48 -10.08 -8.87
N PRO A 137 -2.13 -10.28 -7.58
CA PRO A 137 -1.65 -11.59 -7.12
C PRO A 137 -2.73 -12.65 -7.26
N GLU A 138 -2.35 -13.80 -7.81
CA GLU A 138 -3.19 -14.99 -7.79
C GLU A 138 -3.23 -15.58 -6.38
N LYS A 139 -4.37 -16.15 -6.01
CA LYS A 139 -4.51 -16.81 -4.71
C LYS A 139 -3.79 -18.15 -4.72
N ASP A 140 -2.93 -18.37 -3.72
CA ASP A 140 -2.31 -19.66 -3.48
C ASP A 140 -3.38 -20.74 -3.19
N PRO A 141 -3.31 -21.94 -3.78
CA PRO A 141 -4.22 -23.04 -3.49
C PRO A 141 -4.34 -23.37 -1.99
N ARG A 142 -3.26 -23.19 -1.22
CA ARG A 142 -3.25 -23.37 0.25
C ARG A 142 -4.14 -22.36 0.95
N GLU A 143 -4.16 -21.10 0.46
CA GLU A 143 -5.03 -20.06 0.98
C GLU A 143 -6.50 -20.31 0.64
N ILE A 144 -6.78 -20.76 -0.59
CA ILE A 144 -8.14 -21.12 -1.01
C ILE A 144 -8.69 -22.24 -0.10
N ALA A 145 -7.86 -23.24 0.24
CA ALA A 145 -8.25 -24.31 1.14
C ALA A 145 -8.54 -23.81 2.57
N LYS A 146 -7.71 -22.92 3.12
CA LYS A 146 -7.93 -22.28 4.43
C LYS A 146 -9.22 -21.44 4.44
N LEU A 147 -9.54 -20.75 3.34
CA LEU A 147 -10.71 -19.88 3.24
C LEU A 147 -12.05 -20.63 3.20
N LYS A 148 -12.09 -21.88 2.72
CA LYS A 148 -13.32 -22.68 2.69
C LYS A 148 -13.95 -22.87 4.08
N ASN A 149 -13.14 -22.89 5.13
CA ASN A 149 -13.56 -23.11 6.51
C ASN A 149 -13.45 -21.84 7.38
N ALA A 150 -13.07 -20.71 6.79
CA ALA A 150 -12.93 -19.47 7.55
C ALA A 150 -14.32 -18.86 7.86
N PRO A 151 -14.54 -18.33 9.08
CA PRO A 151 -15.78 -17.65 9.42
C PRO A 151 -15.99 -16.43 8.52
N ASN A 152 -17.24 -16.20 8.12
CA ASN A 152 -17.58 -15.00 7.35
C ASN A 152 -17.56 -13.78 8.28
N VAL A 153 -16.49 -12.99 8.17
CA VAL A 153 -16.35 -11.72 8.91
C VAL A 153 -16.92 -10.61 8.03
N GLY A 154 -18.03 -10.01 8.47
CA GLY A 154 -18.73 -8.97 7.72
C GLY A 154 -18.02 -7.59 7.66
N TYR A 155 -16.83 -7.45 8.22
CA TYR A 155 -16.05 -6.22 8.22
C TYR A 155 -14.67 -6.45 7.57
N PRO A 156 -14.13 -5.52 6.74
CA PRO A 156 -14.85 -4.38 6.13
C PRO A 156 -15.94 -4.86 5.15
N LYS A 157 -16.99 -4.06 4.97
CA LYS A 157 -18.10 -4.42 4.07
C LYS A 157 -17.72 -4.35 2.59
N CYS A 158 -16.83 -3.44 2.24
CA CYS A 158 -16.42 -3.17 0.87
C CYS A 158 -14.93 -2.81 0.82
N MET A 159 -14.22 -3.23 -0.22
CA MET A 159 -12.80 -2.93 -0.41
C MET A 159 -12.53 -1.43 -0.68
N LEU A 160 -13.54 -0.67 -1.11
CA LEU A 160 -13.44 0.74 -1.44
C LEU A 160 -13.97 1.65 -0.34
N CYS A 161 -14.41 1.10 0.81
CA CYS A 161 -14.95 1.90 1.91
C CYS A 161 -13.93 2.89 2.47
N VAL A 162 -14.44 4.09 2.80
CA VAL A 162 -13.65 5.18 3.41
C VAL A 162 -13.16 4.87 4.81
N GLU A 163 -13.71 3.84 5.44
CA GLU A 163 -13.31 3.33 6.76
C GLU A 163 -12.11 2.37 6.72
N ASN A 164 -11.64 1.98 5.52
CA ASN A 164 -10.57 1.00 5.35
C ASN A 164 -9.15 1.49 5.66
N PRO A 165 -8.75 2.76 5.50
CA PRO A 165 -7.39 3.19 5.84
C PRO A 165 -7.01 2.76 7.26
N GLY A 166 -5.85 2.09 7.39
CA GLY A 166 -5.38 1.53 8.66
C GLY A 166 -5.81 0.09 8.94
N TYR A 167 -6.74 -0.48 8.16
CA TYR A 167 -7.15 -1.87 8.35
C TYR A 167 -6.01 -2.85 8.07
N ALA A 168 -5.79 -3.79 9.00
CA ALA A 168 -4.65 -4.72 8.91
C ALA A 168 -4.75 -5.74 7.78
N GLY A 169 -5.96 -5.99 7.28
CA GLY A 169 -6.17 -7.01 6.26
C GLY A 169 -6.31 -8.42 6.85
N ARG A 170 -6.56 -9.37 5.98
CA ARG A 170 -6.61 -10.82 6.22
C ARG A 170 -6.44 -11.55 4.89
N SER A 171 -6.31 -12.86 4.89
CA SER A 171 -6.00 -13.67 3.69
C SER A 171 -6.93 -13.47 2.48
N ASN A 172 -8.17 -13.04 2.68
CA ASN A 172 -9.13 -12.75 1.59
C ASN A 172 -9.51 -11.27 1.47
N PHE A 173 -8.84 -10.39 2.22
CA PHE A 173 -9.09 -8.97 2.21
C PHE A 173 -7.77 -8.22 2.38
N PRO A 174 -7.36 -7.36 1.43
CA PRO A 174 -6.05 -6.74 1.44
C PRO A 174 -5.86 -5.81 2.63
N ALA A 175 -4.62 -5.66 3.07
CA ALA A 175 -4.25 -4.66 4.05
C ALA A 175 -4.44 -3.24 3.49
N ARG A 176 -4.76 -2.31 4.36
CA ARG A 176 -5.00 -0.90 4.05
C ARG A 176 -4.21 0.05 4.97
N GLN A 177 -3.16 -0.46 5.62
CA GLN A 177 -2.37 0.32 6.57
C GLN A 177 -1.56 1.43 5.90
N ASN A 178 -1.08 1.19 4.69
CA ASN A 178 -0.42 2.19 3.81
C ASN A 178 -1.39 2.87 2.82
N HIS A 179 -2.68 2.56 2.86
CA HIS A 179 -3.68 3.20 2.02
C HIS A 179 -4.12 4.54 2.60
N ARG A 180 -4.31 5.53 1.71
CA ARG A 180 -4.87 6.84 2.06
C ARG A 180 -5.97 7.20 1.09
N ILE A 181 -6.93 7.96 1.59
CA ILE A 181 -8.09 8.46 0.86
C ILE A 181 -8.19 9.95 1.13
N VAL A 182 -8.40 10.74 0.09
CA VAL A 182 -8.63 12.19 0.22
C VAL A 182 -10.10 12.48 0.02
N PRO A 183 -10.82 12.96 1.05
CA PRO A 183 -12.19 13.41 0.91
C PRO A 183 -12.24 14.78 0.24
N LEU A 184 -13.22 14.98 -0.62
CA LEU A 184 -13.52 16.27 -1.27
C LEU A 184 -15.02 16.45 -1.44
N THR A 185 -15.44 17.68 -1.74
CA THR A 185 -16.83 17.99 -2.02
C THR A 185 -16.94 18.53 -3.44
N LEU A 186 -17.76 17.90 -4.26
CA LEU A 186 -18.06 18.34 -5.63
C LEU A 186 -19.56 18.57 -5.76
N ALA A 187 -19.93 19.75 -6.21
CA ALA A 187 -21.34 20.16 -6.38
C ALA A 187 -22.22 19.96 -5.12
N GLY A 188 -21.64 20.03 -3.92
CA GLY A 188 -22.32 19.83 -2.65
C GLY A 188 -22.33 18.39 -2.14
N ASP A 189 -21.94 17.41 -2.96
CA ASP A 189 -21.89 16.00 -2.59
C ASP A 189 -20.50 15.58 -2.10
N PRO A 190 -20.41 14.59 -1.17
CA PRO A 190 -19.16 14.04 -0.70
C PRO A 190 -18.58 13.08 -1.72
N TRP A 191 -17.31 13.28 -2.06
CA TRP A 191 -16.51 12.42 -2.95
C TRP A 191 -15.21 12.01 -2.28
N PHE A 192 -14.56 11.02 -2.86
CA PHE A 192 -13.28 10.52 -2.36
C PHE A 192 -12.34 10.19 -3.51
N ILE A 193 -11.10 10.66 -3.39
CA ILE A 193 -10.02 10.25 -4.29
C ILE A 193 -9.26 9.10 -3.62
N GLN A 194 -9.09 8.01 -4.33
CA GLN A 194 -8.18 6.91 -3.99
C GLN A 194 -7.63 6.28 -5.26
N TYR A 195 -6.42 5.76 -5.19
CA TYR A 195 -5.79 5.07 -6.32
C TYR A 195 -6.04 3.57 -6.26
N SER A 196 -5.98 2.92 -7.42
CA SER A 196 -5.93 1.46 -7.51
C SER A 196 -4.50 0.98 -7.24
N PRO A 197 -4.30 -0.06 -6.45
CA PRO A 197 -2.96 -0.60 -6.21
C PRO A 197 -2.37 -1.37 -7.39
N TYR A 198 -3.19 -1.78 -8.39
CA TYR A 198 -2.80 -2.73 -9.45
C TYR A 198 -3.12 -2.26 -10.87
N LEU A 199 -3.48 -0.97 -11.06
CA LEU A 199 -3.83 -0.40 -12.37
C LEU A 199 -3.13 0.94 -12.59
#